data_371cbe505cf293a36ad93a7df80fc9a3
#
_entry.id   371cbe505cf293a36ad93a7df80fc9a3
#
_cell.length_a   1.000
_cell.length_b   1.000
_cell.length_c   1.000
_cell.angle_alpha   90.00
_cell.angle_beta   90.00
_cell.angle_gamma   90.00
#
_symmetry.space_group_name_H-M   'P 1'
#
loop_
_entity.id
_entity.type
_entity.pdbx_description
1 polymer ?
#
loop_
_entity_poly.entity_id
_entity_poly.type
_entity_poly.pdbx_seq_one_letter_code
_entity_poly.pdbx_strand_id
1 'polypeptide(L)'
;SLHDALPIYRRSMRKFTDEELTQDEVVTLMKAALMSPSSKRSNSWQFVVIDDKEMLKELSHCKEQASSFIADAALAIVVMADPLASDVWIEDAAIASIMIQLQAEDLGLGSCWVQVRERFTATGMPSDEFVHGILDIPLQLQVLSVIAVGHKGMERKPFNEEHLQWEKIHINKFGGK
;
A
#
# COMPACT_ATOMS: atom_id res chain seq x y z
N SER A 1 11.08 18.93 -13.91
CA SER A 1 11.46 19.82 -12.80
C SER A 1 11.60 18.99 -11.52
N LEU A 2 12.58 19.31 -10.67
CA LEU A 2 12.73 18.68 -9.34
C LEU A 2 11.52 18.93 -8.42
N HIS A 3 10.65 19.85 -8.82
CA HIS A 3 9.41 20.14 -8.11
C HIS A 3 8.30 19.12 -8.35
N ASP A 4 8.49 18.20 -9.28
CA ASP A 4 7.54 17.14 -9.58
C ASP A 4 7.89 15.83 -8.87
N ALA A 5 8.58 15.94 -7.72
CA ALA A 5 8.97 14.77 -6.94
C ALA A 5 7.74 14.05 -6.38
N LEU A 6 7.62 12.76 -6.66
CA LEU A 6 6.50 11.93 -6.25
C LEU A 6 6.15 11.99 -4.75
N PRO A 7 7.14 12.08 -3.83
CA PRO A 7 6.85 12.22 -2.41
C PRO A 7 6.02 13.44 -2.03
N ILE A 8 6.16 14.57 -2.73
CA ILE A 8 5.41 15.80 -2.46
C ILE A 8 3.93 15.64 -2.81
N TYR A 9 3.63 14.95 -3.89
CA TYR A 9 2.27 14.81 -4.42
C TYR A 9 1.54 13.59 -3.87
N ARG A 10 2.25 12.53 -3.48
CA ARG A 10 1.62 11.34 -2.94
C ARG A 10 0.87 11.66 -1.64
N ARG A 11 -0.42 11.54 -1.68
CA ARG A 11 -1.31 11.68 -0.51
C ARG A 11 -2.24 10.48 -0.45
N SER A 12 -2.66 10.10 0.73
CA SER A 12 -3.66 9.04 0.92
C SER A 12 -4.99 9.47 0.31
N MET A 13 -5.44 8.76 -0.73
CA MET A 13 -6.70 8.97 -1.42
C MET A 13 -7.70 7.88 -1.02
N ARG A 14 -8.84 8.29 -0.49
CA ARG A 14 -9.90 7.40 0.01
C ARG A 14 -11.23 7.58 -0.72
N LYS A 15 -11.21 8.33 -1.82
CA LYS A 15 -12.33 8.47 -2.74
C LYS A 15 -11.82 8.26 -4.15
N PHE A 16 -12.50 7.38 -4.86
CA PHE A 16 -12.17 7.00 -6.22
C PHE A 16 -13.36 7.21 -7.13
N THR A 17 -13.12 7.38 -8.43
CA THR A 17 -14.17 7.37 -9.46
C THR A 17 -14.48 5.93 -9.85
N ASP A 18 -15.52 5.75 -10.67
CA ASP A 18 -15.93 4.44 -11.21
C ASP A 18 -15.04 3.96 -12.36
N GLU A 19 -14.08 4.77 -12.79
CA GLU A 19 -13.21 4.47 -13.92
C GLU A 19 -12.29 3.30 -13.59
N GLU A 20 -12.27 2.30 -14.46
CA GLU A 20 -11.40 1.15 -14.34
C GLU A 20 -9.96 1.53 -14.73
N LEU A 21 -9.00 0.80 -14.19
CA LEU A 21 -7.61 0.89 -14.62
C LEU A 21 -7.44 0.16 -15.96
N THR A 22 -6.59 0.71 -16.81
CA THR A 22 -6.16 0.01 -18.01
C THR A 22 -5.24 -1.16 -17.65
N GLN A 23 -5.15 -2.14 -18.53
CA GLN A 23 -4.22 -3.26 -18.34
C GLN A 23 -2.77 -2.78 -18.21
N ASP A 24 -2.39 -1.78 -19.00
CA ASP A 24 -1.03 -1.21 -18.94
C ASP A 24 -0.74 -0.53 -17.59
N GLU A 25 -1.71 0.16 -17.01
CA GLU A 25 -1.59 0.74 -15.66
C GLU A 25 -1.39 -0.35 -14.61
N VAL A 26 -2.20 -1.42 -14.65
CA VAL A 26 -2.07 -2.56 -13.74
C VAL A 26 -0.70 -3.21 -13.88
N VAL A 27 -0.26 -3.50 -15.10
CA VAL A 27 1.06 -4.10 -15.35
C VAL A 27 2.18 -3.19 -14.85
N THR A 28 2.07 -1.87 -15.02
CA THR A 28 3.08 -0.91 -14.56
C THR A 28 3.18 -0.90 -13.03
N LEU A 29 2.04 -0.97 -12.33
CA LEU A 29 2.02 -1.11 -10.87
C LEU A 29 2.68 -2.41 -10.41
N MET A 30 2.40 -3.52 -11.10
CA MET A 30 3.02 -4.81 -10.77
C MET A 30 4.52 -4.83 -11.02
N LYS A 31 5.00 -4.18 -12.08
CA LYS A 31 6.43 -4.00 -12.31
C LYS A 31 7.09 -3.24 -11.17
N ALA A 32 6.49 -2.16 -10.69
CA ALA A 32 7.01 -1.41 -9.55
C ALA A 32 7.11 -2.28 -8.29
N ALA A 33 6.07 -3.08 -8.02
CA ALA A 33 6.08 -4.03 -6.91
C ALA A 33 7.23 -5.04 -7.02
N LEU A 34 7.38 -5.67 -8.19
CA LEU A 34 8.40 -6.70 -8.44
C LEU A 34 9.83 -6.14 -8.53
N MET A 35 10.00 -4.85 -8.80
CA MET A 35 11.30 -4.18 -8.80
C MET A 35 11.69 -3.61 -7.43
N SER A 36 10.85 -3.79 -6.41
CA SER A 36 11.15 -3.29 -5.07
C SER A 36 12.41 -3.93 -4.51
N PRO A 37 13.32 -3.16 -3.91
CA PRO A 37 14.47 -3.72 -3.24
C PRO A 37 14.05 -4.53 -2.00
N SER A 38 14.80 -5.55 -1.69
CA SER A 38 14.61 -6.39 -0.52
C SER A 38 15.95 -6.75 0.13
N SER A 39 15.93 -7.08 1.40
CA SER A 39 17.14 -7.50 2.12
C SER A 39 17.76 -8.73 1.46
N LYS A 40 19.06 -8.68 1.20
CA LYS A 40 19.83 -9.80 0.58
C LYS A 40 19.23 -10.29 -0.74
N ARG A 41 18.44 -9.46 -1.41
CA ARG A 41 17.66 -9.84 -2.60
C ARG A 41 16.78 -11.07 -2.35
N SER A 42 16.24 -11.18 -1.14
CA SER A 42 15.39 -12.32 -0.76
C SER A 42 14.11 -12.41 -1.59
N ASN A 43 13.61 -11.24 -2.05
CA ASN A 43 12.34 -11.13 -2.78
C ASN A 43 11.23 -11.90 -2.06
N SER A 44 11.19 -11.76 -0.73
CA SER A 44 10.29 -12.48 0.16
C SER A 44 8.82 -12.12 -0.03
N TRP A 45 8.56 -10.95 -0.64
CA TRP A 45 7.20 -10.45 -0.88
C TRP A 45 6.50 -11.22 -2.00
N GLN A 46 5.18 -11.32 -1.85
CA GLN A 46 4.24 -11.77 -2.85
C GLN A 46 3.01 -10.86 -2.85
N PHE A 47 2.25 -10.88 -3.93
CA PHE A 47 1.15 -9.95 -4.14
C PHE A 47 -0.08 -10.68 -4.65
N VAL A 48 -1.26 -10.32 -4.13
CA VAL A 48 -2.54 -10.65 -4.75
C VAL A 48 -3.14 -9.38 -5.31
N VAL A 49 -3.50 -9.40 -6.58
CA VAL A 49 -4.11 -8.27 -7.29
C VAL A 49 -5.59 -8.56 -7.47
N ILE A 50 -6.44 -7.64 -7.04
CA ILE A 50 -7.89 -7.80 -6.99
C ILE A 50 -8.54 -6.65 -7.73
N ASP A 51 -9.29 -6.95 -8.78
CA ASP A 51 -10.14 -6.03 -9.54
C ASP A 51 -11.61 -6.47 -9.56
N ASP A 52 -11.91 -7.66 -9.06
CA ASP A 52 -13.28 -8.16 -8.91
C ASP A 52 -14.03 -7.35 -7.85
N LYS A 53 -15.16 -6.75 -8.26
CA LYS A 53 -15.94 -5.84 -7.41
C LYS A 53 -16.50 -6.48 -6.16
N GLU A 54 -16.94 -7.73 -6.24
CA GLU A 54 -17.45 -8.45 -5.07
C GLU A 54 -16.33 -8.78 -4.09
N MET A 55 -15.16 -9.17 -4.59
CA MET A 55 -13.99 -9.40 -3.75
C MET A 55 -13.46 -8.11 -3.11
N LEU A 56 -13.46 -6.99 -3.84
CA LEU A 56 -13.11 -5.68 -3.28
C LEU A 56 -14.05 -5.29 -2.14
N LYS A 57 -15.34 -5.53 -2.32
CA LYS A 57 -16.36 -5.28 -1.30
C LYS A 57 -16.13 -6.17 -0.07
N GLU A 58 -15.85 -7.45 -0.25
CA GLU A 58 -15.54 -8.35 0.84
C GLU A 58 -14.24 -7.91 1.57
N LEU A 59 -13.19 -7.62 0.83
CA LEU A 59 -11.91 -7.14 1.39
C LEU A 59 -12.06 -5.83 2.17
N SER A 60 -13.02 -4.98 1.82
CA SER A 60 -13.27 -3.71 2.52
C SER A 60 -13.61 -3.88 4.01
N HIS A 61 -14.01 -5.09 4.42
CA HIS A 61 -14.30 -5.45 5.81
C HIS A 61 -13.09 -5.97 6.58
N CYS A 62 -11.89 -5.95 5.98
CA CYS A 62 -10.68 -6.49 6.60
C CYS A 62 -10.24 -5.77 7.89
N LYS A 63 -10.80 -4.59 8.15
CA LYS A 63 -10.45 -3.78 9.30
C LYS A 63 -11.70 -3.09 9.88
N GLU A 64 -11.73 -2.89 11.18
CA GLU A 64 -12.85 -2.24 11.85
C GLU A 64 -13.15 -0.84 11.30
N GLN A 65 -12.08 -0.08 11.03
CA GLN A 65 -12.19 1.30 10.54
C GLN A 65 -11.14 1.58 9.45
N ALA A 66 -11.45 2.55 8.58
CA ALA A 66 -10.54 3.07 7.56
C ALA A 66 -10.10 2.04 6.51
N SER A 67 -11.01 1.12 6.12
CA SER A 67 -10.84 0.20 5.00
C SER A 67 -12.03 0.17 4.04
N SER A 68 -13.16 0.76 4.40
CA SER A 68 -14.41 0.71 3.62
C SER A 68 -14.25 1.22 2.18
N PHE A 69 -13.35 2.17 1.95
CA PHE A 69 -13.09 2.73 0.62
C PHE A 69 -12.45 1.74 -0.36
N ILE A 70 -11.96 0.58 0.11
CA ILE A 70 -11.50 -0.51 -0.77
C ILE A 70 -12.62 -0.95 -1.71
N ALA A 71 -13.87 -0.96 -1.23
CA ALA A 71 -15.02 -1.35 -2.04
C ALA A 71 -15.22 -0.47 -3.29
N ASP A 72 -14.78 0.78 -3.24
CA ASP A 72 -14.91 1.76 -4.33
C ASP A 72 -13.61 1.91 -5.14
N ALA A 73 -12.57 1.21 -4.80
CA ALA A 73 -11.31 1.22 -5.55
C ALA A 73 -11.46 0.47 -6.88
N ALA A 74 -10.65 0.84 -7.86
CA ALA A 74 -10.56 0.09 -9.12
C ALA A 74 -9.72 -1.18 -8.95
N LEU A 75 -8.75 -1.15 -8.02
CA LEU A 75 -7.81 -2.22 -7.77
C LEU A 75 -7.41 -2.24 -6.29
N ALA A 76 -7.19 -3.40 -5.75
CA ALA A 76 -6.51 -3.58 -4.47
C ALA A 76 -5.32 -4.54 -4.66
N ILE A 77 -4.20 -4.21 -4.04
CA ILE A 77 -3.00 -5.03 -4.06
C ILE A 77 -2.69 -5.44 -2.63
N VAL A 78 -2.85 -6.71 -2.32
CA VAL A 78 -2.50 -7.28 -1.03
C VAL A 78 -1.01 -7.56 -1.03
N VAL A 79 -0.29 -6.97 -0.09
CA VAL A 79 1.16 -7.11 0.05
C VAL A 79 1.45 -8.03 1.22
N MET A 80 2.12 -9.12 0.93
CA MET A 80 2.48 -10.14 1.90
C MET A 80 3.93 -10.58 1.69
N ALA A 81 4.50 -11.24 2.67
CA ALA A 81 5.84 -11.80 2.55
C ALA A 81 6.01 -13.07 3.37
N ASP A 82 7.05 -13.84 3.05
CA ASP A 82 7.43 -15.06 3.74
C ASP A 82 8.46 -14.74 4.83
N PRO A 83 8.10 -14.86 6.12
CA PRO A 83 9.03 -14.63 7.23
C PRO A 83 10.21 -15.63 7.27
N LEU A 84 10.08 -16.78 6.62
CA LEU A 84 11.16 -17.76 6.54
C LEU A 84 12.18 -17.38 5.47
N ALA A 85 11.75 -16.64 4.44
CA ALA A 85 12.65 -16.16 3.39
C ALA A 85 13.43 -14.90 3.80
N SER A 86 12.87 -14.10 4.71
CA SER A 86 13.51 -12.85 5.19
C SER A 86 13.12 -12.56 6.63
N ASP A 87 14.13 -12.38 7.48
CA ASP A 87 13.95 -11.94 8.87
C ASP A 87 13.48 -10.48 8.99
N VAL A 88 13.61 -9.71 7.90
CA VAL A 88 13.11 -8.33 7.76
C VAL A 88 11.98 -8.24 6.73
N TRP A 89 11.10 -9.24 6.72
CA TRP A 89 9.98 -9.33 5.78
C TRP A 89 9.01 -8.13 5.88
N ILE A 90 8.88 -7.55 7.07
CA ILE A 90 8.02 -6.38 7.31
C ILE A 90 8.57 -5.17 6.53
N GLU A 91 9.87 -4.91 6.64
CA GLU A 91 10.56 -3.84 5.93
C GLU A 91 10.48 -4.08 4.41
N ASP A 92 10.74 -5.30 3.96
CA ASP A 92 10.65 -5.67 2.55
C ASP A 92 9.23 -5.40 2.00
N ALA A 93 8.20 -5.85 2.70
CA ALA A 93 6.81 -5.64 2.30
C ALA A 93 6.39 -4.15 2.38
N ALA A 94 6.90 -3.40 3.37
CA ALA A 94 6.64 -1.97 3.50
C ALA A 94 7.27 -1.18 2.35
N ILE A 95 8.48 -1.52 1.94
CA ILE A 95 9.15 -0.91 0.78
C ILE A 95 8.34 -1.18 -0.48
N ALA A 96 7.91 -2.41 -0.72
CA ALA A 96 7.09 -2.75 -1.87
C ALA A 96 5.76 -1.98 -1.87
N SER A 97 5.13 -1.84 -0.72
CA SER A 97 3.89 -1.07 -0.56
C SER A 97 4.06 0.40 -0.98
N ILE A 98 5.13 1.06 -0.55
CA ILE A 98 5.38 2.46 -0.93
C ILE A 98 5.80 2.60 -2.41
N MET A 99 6.53 1.63 -2.96
CA MET A 99 6.88 1.63 -4.38
C MET A 99 5.63 1.58 -5.27
N ILE A 100 4.65 0.75 -4.91
CA ILE A 100 3.35 0.71 -5.59
C ILE A 100 2.65 2.07 -5.52
N GLN A 101 2.62 2.70 -4.35
CA GLN A 101 1.98 4.00 -4.17
C GLN A 101 2.66 5.13 -4.96
N LEU A 102 3.99 5.14 -5.02
CA LEU A 102 4.73 6.11 -5.82
C LEU A 102 4.48 5.92 -7.32
N GLN A 103 4.43 4.66 -7.78
CA GLN A 103 4.10 4.37 -9.16
C GLN A 103 2.66 4.76 -9.51
N ALA A 104 1.71 4.56 -8.59
CA ALA A 104 0.33 5.02 -8.78
C ALA A 104 0.28 6.54 -8.95
N GLU A 105 1.02 7.29 -8.14
CA GLU A 105 1.10 8.75 -8.27
C GLU A 105 1.70 9.17 -9.61
N ASP A 106 2.76 8.51 -10.07
CA ASP A 106 3.38 8.76 -11.38
C ASP A 106 2.40 8.53 -12.54
N LEU A 107 1.49 7.58 -12.40
CA LEU A 107 0.43 7.31 -13.37
C LEU A 107 -0.78 8.28 -13.25
N GLY A 108 -0.74 9.23 -12.33
CA GLY A 108 -1.87 10.13 -12.04
C GLY A 108 -3.01 9.47 -11.25
N LEU A 109 -2.78 8.28 -10.69
CA LEU A 109 -3.75 7.53 -9.89
C LEU A 109 -3.68 7.90 -8.41
N GLY A 110 -4.77 7.68 -7.71
CA GLY A 110 -4.82 7.76 -6.26
C GLY A 110 -4.53 6.42 -5.61
N SER A 111 -3.94 6.44 -4.42
CA SER A 111 -3.74 5.24 -3.63
C SER A 111 -3.87 5.51 -2.14
N CYS A 112 -4.14 4.45 -1.38
CA CYS A 112 -4.12 4.51 0.07
C CYS A 112 -3.64 3.19 0.65
N TRP A 113 -2.74 3.28 1.61
CA TRP A 113 -2.28 2.15 2.42
C TRP A 113 -3.32 1.80 3.47
N VAL A 114 -3.78 0.56 3.47
CA VAL A 114 -4.60 -0.03 4.53
C VAL A 114 -3.74 -1.01 5.32
N GLN A 115 -3.47 -0.67 6.57
CA GLN A 115 -2.71 -1.56 7.46
C GLN A 115 -3.53 -2.80 7.79
N VAL A 116 -2.93 -3.98 7.59
CA VAL A 116 -3.53 -5.27 7.95
C VAL A 116 -2.83 -5.87 9.17
N ARG A 117 -1.52 -5.98 9.14
CA ARG A 117 -0.72 -6.47 10.26
C ARG A 117 -1.07 -5.74 11.56
N GLU A 118 -1.30 -6.49 12.63
CA GLU A 118 -1.66 -5.96 13.96
C GLU A 118 -2.92 -5.09 13.95
N ARG A 119 -3.88 -5.44 13.12
CA ARG A 119 -5.21 -4.84 13.09
C ARG A 119 -6.27 -5.92 13.25
N PHE A 120 -7.51 -5.50 13.49
CA PHE A 120 -8.65 -6.38 13.74
C PHE A 120 -9.87 -5.93 12.94
N THR A 121 -10.70 -6.89 12.56
CA THR A 121 -12.01 -6.63 11.96
C THR A 121 -13.00 -6.12 13.01
N ALA A 122 -14.17 -5.68 12.56
CA ALA A 122 -15.25 -5.24 13.45
C ALA A 122 -15.74 -6.33 14.43
N THR A 123 -15.53 -7.60 14.10
CA THR A 123 -15.90 -8.75 14.96
C THR A 123 -14.76 -9.19 15.88
N GLY A 124 -13.61 -8.53 15.84
CA GLY A 124 -12.44 -8.84 16.67
C GLY A 124 -11.52 -9.93 16.11
N MET A 125 -11.76 -10.41 14.90
CA MET A 125 -10.84 -11.31 14.21
C MET A 125 -9.57 -10.55 13.78
N PRO A 126 -8.36 -11.12 13.90
CA PRO A 126 -7.17 -10.51 13.31
C PRO A 126 -7.36 -10.24 11.82
N SER A 127 -7.03 -9.04 11.37
CA SER A 127 -7.20 -8.64 9.96
C SER A 127 -6.42 -9.55 9.00
N ASP A 128 -5.23 -9.98 9.40
CA ASP A 128 -4.42 -10.92 8.63
C ASP A 128 -5.16 -12.26 8.44
N GLU A 129 -5.72 -12.82 9.50
CA GLU A 129 -6.51 -14.06 9.43
C GLU A 129 -7.74 -13.91 8.53
N PHE A 130 -8.44 -12.78 8.61
CA PHE A 130 -9.57 -12.48 7.73
C PHE A 130 -9.15 -12.48 6.25
N VAL A 131 -8.06 -11.79 5.93
CA VAL A 131 -7.55 -11.70 4.55
C VAL A 131 -7.07 -13.07 4.04
N HIS A 132 -6.39 -13.86 4.88
CA HIS A 132 -6.03 -15.24 4.55
C HIS A 132 -7.25 -16.08 4.16
N GLY A 133 -8.32 -15.96 4.94
CA GLY A 133 -9.54 -16.76 4.73
C GLY A 133 -10.27 -16.42 3.43
N ILE A 134 -10.41 -15.14 3.08
CA ILE A 134 -11.15 -14.74 1.89
C ILE A 134 -10.36 -14.89 0.59
N LEU A 135 -9.04 -14.95 0.66
CA LEU A 135 -8.15 -15.01 -0.52
C LEU A 135 -7.38 -16.34 -0.65
N ASP A 136 -7.65 -17.30 0.20
CA ASP A 136 -6.96 -18.60 0.23
C ASP A 136 -5.43 -18.47 0.30
N ILE A 137 -4.94 -17.50 1.06
CA ILE A 137 -3.50 -17.25 1.21
C ILE A 137 -2.91 -18.35 2.11
N PRO A 138 -1.80 -18.98 1.71
CA PRO A 138 -1.11 -19.96 2.56
C PRO A 138 -0.67 -19.35 3.90
N LEU A 139 -0.82 -20.09 5.00
CA LEU A 139 -0.46 -19.61 6.36
C LEU A 139 1.01 -19.21 6.51
N GLN A 140 1.88 -19.71 5.64
CA GLN A 140 3.30 -19.35 5.62
C GLN A 140 3.52 -17.86 5.28
N LEU A 141 2.65 -17.27 4.45
CA LEU A 141 2.75 -15.87 4.05
C LEU A 141 2.05 -14.99 5.09
N GLN A 142 2.69 -13.89 5.47
CA GLN A 142 2.11 -12.92 6.39
C GLN A 142 1.69 -11.67 5.62
N VAL A 143 0.46 -11.21 5.83
CA VAL A 143 -0.08 -10.03 5.17
C VAL A 143 0.32 -8.77 5.95
N LEU A 144 0.95 -7.82 5.27
CA LEU A 144 1.32 -6.53 5.85
C LEU A 144 0.23 -5.47 5.62
N SER A 145 -0.16 -5.30 4.38
CA SER A 145 -1.02 -4.20 3.94
C SER A 145 -1.86 -4.55 2.74
N VAL A 146 -2.87 -3.72 2.50
CA VAL A 146 -3.60 -3.64 1.23
C VAL A 146 -3.40 -2.24 0.67
N ILE A 147 -2.99 -2.13 -0.58
CA ILE A 147 -2.90 -0.86 -1.29
C ILE A 147 -4.12 -0.74 -2.20
N ALA A 148 -5.04 0.14 -1.83
CA ALA A 148 -6.18 0.48 -2.68
C ALA A 148 -5.73 1.50 -3.73
N VAL A 149 -6.10 1.28 -4.99
CA VAL A 149 -5.72 2.13 -6.13
C VAL A 149 -6.94 2.41 -6.99
N GLY A 150 -7.02 3.64 -7.52
CA GLY A 150 -8.07 4.02 -8.46
C GLY A 150 -7.84 5.43 -8.98
N HIS A 151 -8.71 5.86 -9.90
CA HIS A 151 -8.72 7.26 -10.35
C HIS A 151 -9.19 8.15 -9.21
N LYS A 152 -8.53 9.29 -9.03
CA LYS A 152 -8.77 10.21 -7.90
C LYS A 152 -10.20 10.76 -7.95
N GLY A 153 -10.99 10.48 -6.93
CA GLY A 153 -12.33 11.04 -6.72
C GLY A 153 -12.34 12.22 -5.76
N MET A 154 -11.16 12.69 -5.37
CA MET A 154 -10.97 13.87 -4.53
C MET A 154 -9.61 14.50 -4.82
N GLU A 155 -9.48 15.77 -4.51
CA GLU A 155 -8.19 16.46 -4.57
C GLU A 155 -7.62 16.60 -3.16
N ARG A 156 -6.31 16.51 -3.06
CA ARG A 156 -5.55 16.81 -1.85
C ARG A 156 -4.36 17.70 -2.21
N LYS A 157 -4.16 18.72 -1.39
CA LYS A 157 -3.00 19.58 -1.57
C LYS A 157 -1.71 18.79 -1.38
N PRO A 158 -0.67 19.08 -2.16
CA PRO A 158 0.66 18.55 -1.92
C PRO A 158 1.14 18.85 -0.49
N PHE A 159 2.21 18.18 -0.05
CA PHE A 159 2.87 18.55 1.18
C PHE A 159 3.34 20.03 1.12
N ASN A 160 3.15 20.75 2.21
CA ASN A 160 3.73 22.08 2.36
C ASN A 160 5.12 21.92 2.98
N GLU A 161 6.15 22.29 2.23
CA GLU A 161 7.55 22.17 2.67
C GLU A 161 7.85 23.07 3.88
N GLU A 162 7.10 24.16 4.08
CA GLU A 162 7.23 25.02 5.25
C GLU A 162 6.88 24.33 6.57
N HIS A 163 6.08 23.25 6.50
CA HIS A 163 5.67 22.46 7.66
C HIS A 163 6.52 21.22 7.89
N LEU A 164 7.64 21.07 7.18
CA LEU A 164 8.55 19.97 7.40
C LEU A 164 9.23 20.10 8.77
N GLN A 165 9.28 19.00 9.49
CA GLN A 165 9.78 18.95 10.86
C GLN A 165 11.30 18.81 10.88
N TRP A 166 12.01 19.86 10.46
CA TRP A 166 13.46 19.89 10.34
C TRP A 166 14.17 19.59 11.67
N GLU A 167 13.51 19.87 12.79
CA GLU A 167 14.01 19.57 14.14
C GLU A 167 14.22 18.07 14.39
N LYS A 168 13.68 17.22 13.53
CA LYS A 168 13.89 15.75 13.58
C LYS A 168 15.14 15.28 12.85
N ILE A 169 15.85 16.20 12.18
CA ILE A 169 17.11 15.92 11.51
C ILE A 169 18.28 16.33 12.44
N HIS A 170 19.13 15.38 12.71
CA HIS A 170 20.31 15.58 13.56
C HIS A 170 21.57 15.35 12.73
N ILE A 171 22.56 16.24 12.86
CA ILE A 171 23.80 16.17 12.08
C ILE A 171 24.91 15.51 12.91
N ASN A 172 25.55 14.51 12.36
CA ASN A 172 26.65 13.72 12.93
C ASN A 172 26.31 12.92 14.21
N LYS A 173 25.46 13.43 15.09
CA LYS A 173 24.99 12.75 16.30
C LYS A 173 23.62 13.25 16.70
N PHE A 174 22.90 12.50 17.51
CA PHE A 174 21.61 12.94 18.05
C PHE A 174 21.77 14.27 18.79
N GLY A 175 20.91 15.22 18.53
CA GLY A 175 20.98 16.60 19.06
C GLY A 175 21.99 17.51 18.34
N GLY A 176 22.74 17.01 17.36
CA GLY A 176 23.59 17.84 16.49
C GLY A 176 22.77 18.74 15.56
N LYS A 177 23.25 19.97 15.34
CA LYS A 177 22.62 20.96 14.44
C LYS A 177 23.50 21.19 13.22
#